data_32689485c504276671d5a1a8b338e81e
#
_entry.id   32689485c504276671d5a1a8b338e81e
#
_cell.length_a   1.000
_cell.length_b   1.000
_cell.length_c   1.000
_cell.angle_alpha   90.00
_cell.angle_beta   90.00
_cell.angle_gamma   90.00
#
_symmetry.space_group_name_H-M   'P 1'
#
loop_
_entity.id
_entity.type
_entity.pdbx_description
1 polymer ?
#
loop_
_entity_poly.entity_id
_entity_poly.type
_entity_poly.pdbx_seq_one_letter_code
_entity_poly.pdbx_strand_id
1 'polypeptide(L)'
;MSDNDVLDSHSMFSNAFSYLGLPFSRECTNIDLAVLGIPYDLGTTGRAGTRHGPQGIRLASANLRWEERRWPWTFDVFKKIAIVDYGDLEFTPGETLPMINTVIEHVGKIQAQGARTLAFGGDHFVTLPLLRAVHQHHGTLALIHFDAHTDSYKESNEYNHGCMFYYAPKEGLIDPKHSIQIGIRTEYDIEDHEFEVISAEAVNDCSAADIVSAIKQRVGAMPVYLTFDIDCLDPAYAPGTGTPVVGGMSTDK
;
A
#
# COMPACT_ATOMS: atom_id res chain seq x y z
N MET A 1 4.63 -3.29 40.02
CA MET A 1 3.89 -4.25 39.18
C MET A 1 4.86 -4.75 38.17
N SER A 2 5.09 -6.02 38.20
CA SER A 2 6.15 -6.79 37.55
C SER A 2 6.15 -6.59 36.04
N ASP A 3 7.36 -6.67 35.50
CA ASP A 3 7.67 -6.78 34.08
C ASP A 3 6.63 -7.66 33.39
N ASN A 4 5.90 -7.07 32.45
CA ASN A 4 5.04 -7.80 31.56
C ASN A 4 5.92 -8.86 30.90
N ASP A 5 5.54 -10.12 31.04
CA ASP A 5 5.96 -11.21 30.17
C ASP A 5 5.54 -10.86 28.73
N VAL A 6 6.31 -10.00 28.11
CA VAL A 6 6.28 -9.83 26.65
C VAL A 6 6.73 -11.18 26.14
N LEU A 7 5.79 -11.95 25.59
CA LEU A 7 6.07 -13.23 24.96
C LEU A 7 7.28 -13.04 24.05
N ASP A 8 8.37 -13.74 24.35
CA ASP A 8 9.59 -13.67 23.56
C ASP A 8 9.25 -14.06 22.12
N SER A 9 9.22 -13.04 21.28
CA SER A 9 8.65 -13.12 19.93
C SER A 9 9.65 -13.61 18.88
N HIS A 10 10.80 -14.13 19.29
CA HIS A 10 11.84 -14.58 18.37
C HIS A 10 11.54 -15.93 17.67
N SER A 11 10.45 -16.60 18.01
CA SER A 11 10.06 -17.82 17.32
C SER A 11 9.47 -17.50 15.94
N MET A 12 9.99 -18.12 14.89
CA MET A 12 9.41 -18.08 13.55
C MET A 12 8.11 -18.88 13.41
N PHE A 13 7.84 -19.80 14.35
CA PHE A 13 6.78 -20.80 14.25
C PHE A 13 5.63 -20.60 15.23
N SER A 14 5.82 -19.75 16.24
CA SER A 14 4.79 -19.50 17.26
C SER A 14 4.59 -18.01 17.49
N ASN A 15 3.39 -17.63 17.89
CA ASN A 15 3.01 -16.23 18.15
C ASN A 15 3.22 -15.28 16.95
N ALA A 16 3.10 -15.79 15.72
CA ALA A 16 3.27 -15.02 14.47
C ALA A 16 1.95 -14.37 14.03
N PHE A 17 1.32 -13.58 14.89
CA PHE A 17 0.02 -12.97 14.62
C PHE A 17 0.09 -11.50 14.17
N SER A 18 1.18 -10.81 14.52
CA SER A 18 1.41 -9.41 14.14
C SER A 18 2.50 -9.28 13.08
N TYR A 19 2.47 -8.17 12.35
CA TYR A 19 3.51 -7.84 11.37
C TYR A 19 4.88 -7.70 12.06
N LEU A 20 5.85 -8.49 11.63
CA LEU A 20 7.22 -8.51 12.19
C LEU A 20 7.30 -8.69 13.72
N GLY A 21 6.25 -9.23 14.35
CA GLY A 21 6.19 -9.37 15.82
C GLY A 21 5.96 -8.07 16.58
N LEU A 22 5.52 -7.02 15.90
CA LEU A 22 5.19 -5.74 16.53
C LEU A 22 4.04 -5.88 17.55
N PRO A 23 3.99 -5.05 18.58
CA PRO A 23 2.85 -5.03 19.49
C PRO A 23 1.58 -4.60 18.76
N PHE A 24 0.46 -5.25 19.05
CA PHE A 24 -0.86 -4.77 18.63
C PHE A 24 -1.27 -3.57 19.49
N SER A 25 -1.62 -2.45 18.84
CA SER A 25 -2.11 -1.26 19.54
C SER A 25 -3.00 -0.41 18.63
N ARG A 26 -4.12 0.05 19.15
CA ARG A 26 -4.97 1.10 18.55
C ARG A 26 -4.57 2.51 19.05
N GLU A 27 -3.70 2.60 20.04
CA GLU A 27 -3.10 3.84 20.52
C GLU A 27 -1.84 4.14 19.73
N CYS A 28 -1.79 5.30 19.09
CA CYS A 28 -0.70 5.73 18.20
C CYS A 28 0.03 6.98 18.72
N THR A 29 -0.18 7.39 19.97
CA THR A 29 0.55 8.51 20.58
C THR A 29 2.05 8.18 20.66
N ASN A 30 2.91 9.07 20.15
CA ASN A 30 4.35 8.87 20.02
C ASN A 30 4.75 7.68 19.11
N ILE A 31 3.90 7.30 18.19
CA ILE A 31 4.16 6.30 17.14
C ILE A 31 4.41 7.03 15.82
N ASP A 32 5.43 6.61 15.08
CA ASP A 32 5.75 7.16 13.76
C ASP A 32 4.93 6.48 12.66
N LEU A 33 4.66 5.16 12.80
CA LEU A 33 4.01 4.34 11.78
C LEU A 33 3.06 3.31 12.40
N ALA A 34 1.82 3.31 11.96
CA ALA A 34 0.80 2.30 12.28
C ALA A 34 0.58 1.37 11.07
N VAL A 35 0.75 0.07 11.28
CA VAL A 35 0.50 -0.96 10.26
C VAL A 35 -0.96 -1.38 10.34
N LEU A 36 -1.71 -1.21 9.25
CA LEU A 36 -3.15 -1.39 9.18
C LEU A 36 -3.52 -2.42 8.12
N GLY A 37 -4.40 -3.36 8.43
CA GLY A 37 -4.97 -4.28 7.44
C GLY A 37 -6.38 -3.90 7.02
N ILE A 38 -6.68 -4.03 5.71
CA ILE A 38 -8.01 -3.78 5.13
C ILE A 38 -8.41 -5.02 4.31
N PRO A 39 -9.00 -6.05 4.95
CA PRO A 39 -9.31 -7.33 4.31
C PRO A 39 -10.58 -7.25 3.44
N TYR A 40 -10.52 -6.49 2.35
CA TYR A 40 -11.62 -6.22 1.42
C TYR A 40 -11.23 -6.62 -0.01
N ASP A 41 -12.13 -7.28 -0.76
CA ASP A 41 -11.90 -7.68 -2.15
C ASP A 41 -13.17 -7.71 -3.01
N LEU A 42 -14.15 -6.87 -2.70
CA LEU A 42 -15.38 -6.77 -3.50
C LEU A 42 -15.25 -5.85 -4.71
N GLY A 43 -14.16 -5.08 -4.82
CA GLY A 43 -13.85 -4.23 -5.98
C GLY A 43 -13.10 -4.98 -7.08
N THR A 44 -12.70 -6.24 -6.87
CA THR A 44 -11.89 -7.00 -7.83
C THR A 44 -12.69 -7.42 -9.07
N THR A 45 -12.06 -7.34 -10.23
CA THR A 45 -12.62 -7.79 -11.52
C THR A 45 -12.10 -9.16 -11.94
N GLY A 46 -10.98 -9.60 -11.36
CA GLY A 46 -10.35 -10.88 -11.66
C GLY A 46 -10.60 -11.92 -10.57
N ARG A 47 -9.52 -12.56 -10.10
CA ARG A 47 -9.60 -13.58 -9.05
C ARG A 47 -9.82 -12.94 -7.69
N ALA A 48 -10.83 -13.41 -6.94
CA ALA A 48 -11.06 -13.03 -5.55
C ALA A 48 -10.05 -13.70 -4.60
N GLY A 49 -9.99 -13.22 -3.36
CA GLY A 49 -9.17 -13.79 -2.28
C GLY A 49 -8.11 -12.83 -1.74
N THR A 50 -7.95 -11.65 -2.31
CA THR A 50 -7.00 -10.63 -1.81
C THR A 50 -7.35 -10.13 -0.40
N ARG A 51 -8.57 -10.34 0.09
CA ARG A 51 -8.94 -10.12 1.49
C ARG A 51 -8.06 -10.86 2.50
N HIS A 52 -7.36 -11.92 2.07
CA HIS A 52 -6.39 -12.66 2.88
C HIS A 52 -4.98 -12.03 2.85
N GLY A 53 -4.76 -10.97 2.08
CA GLY A 53 -3.47 -10.29 1.93
C GLY A 53 -2.88 -9.83 3.27
N PRO A 54 -3.61 -9.07 4.12
CA PRO A 54 -3.10 -8.59 5.40
C PRO A 54 -2.62 -9.74 6.31
N GLN A 55 -3.40 -10.82 6.40
CA GLN A 55 -3.03 -12.01 7.17
C GLN A 55 -1.80 -12.71 6.56
N GLY A 56 -1.78 -12.88 5.22
CA GLY A 56 -0.68 -13.53 4.53
C GLY A 56 0.65 -12.79 4.72
N ILE A 57 0.64 -11.46 4.62
CA ILE A 57 1.83 -10.62 4.84
C ILE A 57 2.31 -10.73 6.28
N ARG A 58 1.43 -10.70 7.28
CA ARG A 58 1.81 -10.88 8.69
C ARG A 58 2.45 -12.25 8.93
N LEU A 59 1.87 -13.31 8.41
CA LEU A 59 2.43 -14.67 8.53
C LEU A 59 3.80 -14.79 7.87
N ALA A 60 3.95 -14.25 6.65
CA ALA A 60 5.23 -14.26 5.94
C ALA A 60 6.30 -13.45 6.67
N SER A 61 5.92 -12.34 7.29
CA SER A 61 6.84 -11.46 8.05
C SER A 61 7.45 -12.12 9.27
N ALA A 62 6.85 -13.20 9.80
CA ALA A 62 7.38 -13.94 10.93
C ALA A 62 8.81 -14.46 10.70
N ASN A 63 9.14 -14.82 9.46
CA ASN A 63 10.49 -15.25 9.08
C ASN A 63 11.55 -14.17 9.22
N LEU A 64 11.15 -12.90 9.31
CA LEU A 64 12.06 -11.76 9.43
C LEU A 64 12.19 -11.22 10.87
N ARG A 65 11.48 -11.81 11.84
CA ARG A 65 11.43 -11.31 13.22
C ARG A 65 12.76 -11.35 13.95
N TRP A 66 13.61 -12.32 13.60
CA TRP A 66 14.91 -12.54 14.22
C TRP A 66 16.03 -11.64 13.63
N GLU A 67 15.79 -10.98 12.47
CA GLU A 67 16.76 -10.11 11.84
C GLU A 67 16.67 -8.69 12.39
N GLU A 68 17.66 -8.26 13.18
CA GLU A 68 17.77 -6.87 13.64
C GLU A 68 18.14 -5.92 12.50
N ARG A 69 19.02 -6.36 11.58
CA ARG A 69 19.52 -5.60 10.43
C ARG A 69 19.19 -6.37 9.14
N ARG A 70 18.16 -5.94 8.46
CA ARG A 70 17.71 -6.60 7.22
C ARG A 70 18.54 -6.14 6.04
N TRP A 71 19.12 -7.08 5.34
CA TRP A 71 19.83 -6.76 4.11
C TRP A 71 18.92 -6.00 3.11
N PRO A 72 19.40 -4.92 2.43
CA PRO A 72 20.77 -4.39 2.44
C PRO A 72 21.04 -3.31 3.50
N TRP A 73 20.16 -3.10 4.45
CA TRP A 73 20.27 -2.05 5.46
C TRP A 73 21.34 -2.37 6.51
N THR A 74 22.07 -1.34 6.91
CA THR A 74 23.11 -1.44 7.92
C THR A 74 22.65 -1.03 9.31
N PHE A 75 21.37 -0.75 9.47
CA PHE A 75 20.73 -0.29 10.72
C PHE A 75 19.46 -1.08 11.00
N ASP A 76 19.08 -1.09 12.28
CA ASP A 76 17.79 -1.62 12.74
C ASP A 76 16.72 -0.52 12.61
N VAL A 77 15.70 -0.77 11.80
CA VAL A 77 14.62 0.18 11.55
C VAL A 77 13.81 0.47 12.82
N PHE A 78 13.63 -0.52 13.69
CA PHE A 78 12.87 -0.37 14.94
C PHE A 78 13.56 0.48 15.99
N LYS A 79 14.89 0.69 15.85
CA LYS A 79 15.65 1.65 16.66
C LYS A 79 15.60 3.07 16.08
N LYS A 80 15.00 3.27 14.91
CA LYS A 80 14.89 4.56 14.22
C LYS A 80 13.51 5.16 14.25
N ILE A 81 12.47 4.32 14.16
CA ILE A 81 11.07 4.74 14.15
C ILE A 81 10.25 3.82 15.07
N ALA A 82 9.28 4.42 15.76
CA ALA A 82 8.33 3.68 16.58
C ALA A 82 7.19 3.15 15.72
N ILE A 83 6.99 1.84 15.72
CA ILE A 83 5.99 1.17 14.87
C ILE A 83 5.08 0.29 15.72
N VAL A 84 3.79 0.28 15.41
CA VAL A 84 2.80 -0.66 15.97
C VAL A 84 2.03 -1.37 14.88
N ASP A 85 1.57 -2.58 15.14
CA ASP A 85 0.52 -3.21 14.34
C ASP A 85 -0.85 -2.76 14.86
N TYR A 86 -1.55 -1.98 14.05
CA TYR A 86 -2.88 -1.46 14.38
C TYR A 86 -3.97 -2.56 14.26
N GLY A 87 -3.62 -3.68 13.64
CA GLY A 87 -4.52 -4.79 13.33
C GLY A 87 -5.37 -4.53 12.07
N ASP A 88 -6.29 -5.45 11.82
CA ASP A 88 -7.20 -5.32 10.69
C ASP A 88 -8.43 -4.47 11.07
N LEU A 89 -8.97 -3.76 10.07
CA LEU A 89 -10.25 -3.07 10.21
C LEU A 89 -11.40 -4.07 10.12
N GLU A 90 -12.40 -3.86 10.95
CA GLU A 90 -13.64 -4.65 10.98
C GLU A 90 -14.76 -3.83 10.33
N PHE A 91 -15.44 -4.43 9.38
CA PHE A 91 -16.61 -3.87 8.69
C PHE A 91 -17.58 -4.98 8.30
N THR A 92 -18.83 -4.63 8.00
CA THR A 92 -19.84 -5.60 7.60
C THR A 92 -19.45 -6.28 6.28
N PRO A 93 -19.30 -7.62 6.23
CA PRO A 93 -19.01 -8.34 5.00
C PRO A 93 -20.07 -8.07 3.92
N GLY A 94 -19.61 -7.84 2.68
CA GLY A 94 -20.50 -7.58 1.55
C GLY A 94 -20.93 -6.13 1.37
N GLU A 95 -20.53 -5.23 2.27
CA GLU A 95 -20.93 -3.82 2.22
C GLU A 95 -19.72 -2.91 1.99
N THR A 96 -19.72 -2.17 0.87
CA THR A 96 -18.61 -1.29 0.48
C THR A 96 -18.59 0.03 1.27
N LEU A 97 -19.74 0.68 1.45
CA LEU A 97 -19.81 1.96 2.16
C LEU A 97 -19.38 1.89 3.63
N PRO A 98 -19.77 0.89 4.43
CA PRO A 98 -19.22 0.71 5.77
C PRO A 98 -17.70 0.53 5.77
N MET A 99 -17.12 -0.21 4.83
CA MET A 99 -15.67 -0.34 4.70
C MET A 99 -15.02 1.03 4.44
N ILE A 100 -15.52 1.80 3.47
CA ILE A 100 -15.02 3.15 3.15
C ILE A 100 -15.02 4.05 4.41
N ASN A 101 -16.13 4.11 5.10
CA ASN A 101 -16.28 4.95 6.30
C ASN A 101 -15.33 4.52 7.41
N THR A 102 -15.19 3.21 7.62
CA THR A 102 -14.28 2.64 8.63
C THR A 102 -12.82 3.00 8.32
N VAL A 103 -12.40 2.89 7.04
CA VAL A 103 -11.05 3.28 6.62
C VAL A 103 -10.81 4.77 6.92
N ILE A 104 -11.71 5.64 6.48
CA ILE A 104 -11.58 7.10 6.69
C ILE A 104 -11.51 7.44 8.18
N GLU A 105 -12.36 6.85 9.00
CA GLU A 105 -12.39 7.07 10.44
C GLU A 105 -11.08 6.66 11.12
N HIS A 106 -10.62 5.42 10.87
CA HIS A 106 -9.45 4.88 11.55
C HIS A 106 -8.14 5.54 11.09
N VAL A 107 -7.98 5.79 9.80
CA VAL A 107 -6.81 6.52 9.28
C VAL A 107 -6.80 7.95 9.79
N GLY A 108 -7.95 8.62 9.86
CA GLY A 108 -8.06 9.94 10.49
C GLY A 108 -7.64 9.95 11.95
N LYS A 109 -8.02 8.92 12.73
CA LYS A 109 -7.59 8.76 14.14
C LYS A 109 -6.07 8.56 14.26
N ILE A 110 -5.47 7.75 13.39
CA ILE A 110 -4.01 7.51 13.36
C ILE A 110 -3.28 8.83 13.08
N GLN A 111 -3.70 9.57 12.06
CA GLN A 111 -3.08 10.83 11.66
C GLN A 111 -3.27 11.93 12.72
N ALA A 112 -4.42 12.00 13.38
CA ALA A 112 -4.66 12.94 14.46
C ALA A 112 -3.73 12.74 15.67
N GLN A 113 -3.17 11.54 15.83
CA GLN A 113 -2.15 11.22 16.84
C GLN A 113 -0.71 11.44 16.33
N GLY A 114 -0.53 11.90 15.10
CA GLY A 114 0.77 12.21 14.49
C GLY A 114 1.45 11.04 13.77
N ALA A 115 0.84 9.85 13.76
CA ALA A 115 1.39 8.68 13.10
C ALA A 115 1.04 8.65 11.60
N ARG A 116 1.92 8.05 10.79
CA ARG A 116 1.65 7.67 9.40
C ARG A 116 1.03 6.29 9.35
N THR A 117 0.45 5.94 8.20
CA THR A 117 -0.18 4.63 7.98
C THR A 117 0.59 3.84 6.92
N LEU A 118 0.88 2.56 7.21
CA LEU A 118 1.22 1.54 6.24
C LEU A 118 0.04 0.59 6.14
N ALA A 119 -0.70 0.64 5.02
CA ALA A 119 -1.88 -0.17 4.83
C ALA A 119 -1.58 -1.43 4.01
N PHE A 120 -2.04 -2.59 4.47
CA PHE A 120 -2.09 -3.83 3.70
C PHE A 120 -3.52 -4.03 3.18
N GLY A 121 -3.70 -4.02 1.87
CA GLY A 121 -4.96 -4.35 1.21
C GLY A 121 -5.19 -5.86 1.19
N GLY A 122 -6.20 -6.17 0.78
CA GLY A 122 -7.32 -6.39 -0.06
C GLY A 122 -7.03 -6.06 -1.54
N ASP A 123 -8.10 -5.81 -2.24
CA ASP A 123 -7.96 -5.28 -3.60
C ASP A 123 -7.52 -3.81 -3.59
N HIS A 124 -7.08 -3.31 -4.76
CA HIS A 124 -6.50 -1.98 -4.84
C HIS A 124 -7.51 -0.85 -4.64
N PHE A 125 -8.81 -1.12 -4.71
CA PHE A 125 -9.86 -0.14 -4.44
C PHE A 125 -9.72 0.51 -3.04
N VAL A 126 -9.16 -0.21 -2.05
CA VAL A 126 -8.92 0.34 -0.69
C VAL A 126 -8.08 1.62 -0.70
N THR A 127 -7.34 1.88 -1.78
CA THR A 127 -6.56 3.11 -1.96
C THR A 127 -7.44 4.36 -2.04
N LEU A 128 -8.64 4.30 -2.62
CA LEU A 128 -9.50 5.49 -2.72
C LEU A 128 -9.95 6.02 -1.35
N PRO A 129 -10.51 5.22 -0.44
CA PRO A 129 -10.82 5.69 0.92
C PRO A 129 -9.57 6.08 1.73
N LEU A 130 -8.43 5.43 1.52
CA LEU A 130 -7.16 5.84 2.14
C LEU A 130 -6.75 7.24 1.67
N LEU A 131 -6.81 7.54 0.37
CA LEU A 131 -6.54 8.86 -0.19
C LEU A 131 -7.49 9.92 0.37
N ARG A 132 -8.80 9.62 0.47
CA ARG A 132 -9.79 10.53 1.08
C ARG A 132 -9.42 10.89 2.51
N ALA A 133 -8.97 9.92 3.31
CA ALA A 133 -8.54 10.15 4.69
C ALA A 133 -7.23 10.97 4.77
N VAL A 134 -6.21 10.59 3.97
CA VAL A 134 -4.89 11.24 3.99
C VAL A 134 -5.00 12.68 3.47
N HIS A 135 -5.81 12.92 2.44
CA HIS A 135 -6.08 14.25 1.90
C HIS A 135 -6.65 15.22 2.95
N GLN A 136 -7.53 14.75 3.85
CA GLN A 136 -8.09 15.60 4.92
C GLN A 136 -7.01 16.22 5.82
N HIS A 137 -5.87 15.56 5.94
CA HIS A 137 -4.76 16.01 6.80
C HIS A 137 -3.66 16.74 6.04
N HIS A 138 -3.37 16.32 4.81
CA HIS A 138 -2.20 16.79 4.04
C HIS A 138 -2.56 17.65 2.83
N GLY A 139 -3.85 17.78 2.48
CA GLY A 139 -4.29 18.41 1.23
C GLY A 139 -4.00 17.54 0.01
N THR A 140 -3.94 18.14 -1.17
CA THR A 140 -3.70 17.43 -2.43
C THR A 140 -2.31 16.80 -2.46
N LEU A 141 -2.23 15.55 -2.89
CA LEU A 141 -1.05 14.70 -2.85
C LEU A 141 -0.46 14.47 -4.25
N ALA A 142 0.82 14.19 -4.32
CA ALA A 142 1.43 13.52 -5.46
C ALA A 142 1.27 11.99 -5.27
N LEU A 143 1.07 11.27 -6.37
CA LEU A 143 1.00 9.80 -6.36
C LEU A 143 2.30 9.19 -6.88
N ILE A 144 2.82 8.21 -6.15
CA ILE A 144 3.79 7.24 -6.67
C ILE A 144 3.09 5.88 -6.70
N HIS A 145 2.87 5.34 -7.88
CA HIS A 145 2.08 4.14 -8.10
C HIS A 145 2.91 3.07 -8.82
N PHE A 146 3.09 1.92 -8.18
CA PHE A 146 3.69 0.73 -8.78
C PHE A 146 2.59 -0.27 -9.08
N ASP A 147 2.45 -0.69 -10.35
CA ASP A 147 1.35 -1.53 -10.81
C ASP A 147 1.60 -2.05 -12.25
N ALA A 148 0.86 -3.08 -12.64
CA ALA A 148 0.74 -3.48 -14.05
C ALA A 148 -0.28 -2.61 -14.80
N HIS A 149 -1.23 -2.02 -14.09
CA HIS A 149 -2.38 -1.27 -14.58
C HIS A 149 -2.31 0.20 -14.20
N THR A 150 -2.98 1.07 -14.94
CA THR A 150 -3.05 2.49 -14.55
C THR A 150 -4.10 2.77 -13.48
N ASP A 151 -5.06 1.87 -13.29
CA ASP A 151 -6.21 2.01 -12.39
C ASP A 151 -6.96 3.35 -12.53
N SER A 152 -6.91 3.88 -13.75
CA SER A 152 -7.55 5.14 -14.17
C SER A 152 -8.67 4.91 -15.20
N TYR A 153 -9.19 3.69 -15.28
CA TYR A 153 -10.25 3.35 -16.23
C TYR A 153 -11.54 4.09 -15.90
N LYS A 154 -12.20 4.58 -16.96
CA LYS A 154 -13.45 5.32 -16.84
C LYS A 154 -14.62 4.34 -16.67
N GLU A 155 -15.01 4.10 -15.45
CA GLU A 155 -16.13 3.27 -15.08
C GLU A 155 -17.28 4.08 -14.48
N SER A 156 -18.50 3.58 -14.59
CA SER A 156 -19.69 4.21 -13.99
C SER A 156 -19.80 4.00 -12.49
N ASN A 157 -19.09 3.03 -11.95
CA ASN A 157 -19.06 2.68 -10.53
C ASN A 157 -17.67 2.89 -9.96
N GLU A 158 -17.54 3.79 -8.97
CA GLU A 158 -16.29 4.09 -8.30
C GLU A 158 -15.75 2.94 -7.42
N TYR A 159 -16.57 1.93 -7.13
CA TYR A 159 -16.22 0.81 -6.23
C TYR A 159 -15.51 -0.34 -6.96
N ASN A 160 -14.56 0.00 -7.81
CA ASN A 160 -13.82 -0.92 -8.67
C ASN A 160 -12.32 -0.67 -8.50
N HIS A 161 -11.52 -1.75 -8.42
CA HIS A 161 -10.09 -1.68 -8.20
C HIS A 161 -9.28 -1.14 -9.40
N GLY A 162 -9.90 -0.95 -10.56
CA GLY A 162 -9.27 -0.38 -11.77
C GLY A 162 -9.59 1.10 -12.02
N CYS A 163 -10.29 1.81 -11.11
CA CYS A 163 -10.75 3.17 -11.41
C CYS A 163 -10.40 4.24 -10.36
N MET A 164 -9.64 3.90 -9.32
CA MET A 164 -9.35 4.83 -8.23
C MET A 164 -8.67 6.09 -8.74
N PHE A 165 -7.74 5.97 -9.67
CA PHE A 165 -6.99 7.10 -10.20
C PHE A 165 -7.69 7.83 -11.35
N TYR A 166 -8.90 7.40 -11.73
CA TYR A 166 -9.85 8.24 -12.47
C TYR A 166 -10.64 9.16 -11.55
N TYR A 167 -11.05 8.67 -10.37
CA TYR A 167 -11.84 9.45 -9.42
C TYR A 167 -11.00 10.35 -8.51
N ALA A 168 -9.84 9.91 -8.04
CA ALA A 168 -9.02 10.66 -7.11
C ALA A 168 -8.62 12.07 -7.60
N PRO A 169 -8.21 12.30 -8.87
CA PRO A 169 -7.99 13.66 -9.38
C PRO A 169 -9.26 14.48 -9.43
N LYS A 170 -10.40 13.89 -9.77
CA LYS A 170 -11.69 14.60 -9.85
C LYS A 170 -12.21 15.05 -8.49
N GLU A 171 -11.88 14.30 -7.44
CA GLU A 171 -12.13 14.68 -6.05
C GLU A 171 -11.08 15.67 -5.52
N GLY A 172 -10.02 15.99 -6.27
CA GLY A 172 -8.92 16.85 -5.85
C GLY A 172 -7.95 16.20 -4.86
N LEU A 173 -8.01 14.88 -4.70
CA LEU A 173 -7.19 14.14 -3.74
C LEU A 173 -5.72 14.05 -4.17
N ILE A 174 -5.49 13.90 -5.47
CA ILE A 174 -4.16 13.83 -6.08
C ILE A 174 -4.03 14.79 -7.26
N ASP A 175 -2.80 15.26 -7.51
CA ASP A 175 -2.44 16.03 -8.69
C ASP A 175 -1.75 15.11 -9.72
N PRO A 176 -2.40 14.73 -10.83
CA PRO A 176 -1.81 13.83 -11.82
C PRO A 176 -0.55 14.41 -12.49
N LYS A 177 -0.41 15.74 -12.56
CA LYS A 177 0.77 16.40 -13.14
C LYS A 177 2.03 16.27 -12.28
N HIS A 178 1.87 16.00 -11.00
CA HIS A 178 2.94 15.70 -10.05
C HIS A 178 2.96 14.22 -9.64
N SER A 179 2.33 13.36 -10.45
CA SER A 179 2.17 11.93 -10.12
C SER A 179 2.78 11.04 -11.19
N ILE A 180 3.23 9.84 -10.78
CA ILE A 180 3.93 8.89 -11.64
C ILE A 180 3.44 7.47 -11.39
N GLN A 181 3.27 6.70 -12.48
CA GLN A 181 2.86 5.31 -12.50
C GLN A 181 3.97 4.46 -13.11
N ILE A 182 4.37 3.38 -12.47
CA ILE A 182 5.61 2.64 -12.73
C ILE A 182 5.29 1.15 -12.87
N GLY A 183 5.73 0.53 -13.97
CA GLY A 183 5.51 -0.89 -14.24
C GLY A 183 4.32 -1.18 -15.15
N ILE A 184 3.69 -0.15 -15.68
CA ILE A 184 2.47 -0.26 -16.50
C ILE A 184 2.75 -1.05 -17.77
N ARG A 185 1.89 -2.03 -18.07
CA ARG A 185 1.98 -2.88 -19.27
C ARG A 185 0.64 -3.36 -19.79
N THR A 186 -0.42 -2.63 -19.42
CA THR A 186 -1.78 -2.82 -19.93
C THR A 186 -2.22 -1.61 -20.74
N GLU A 187 -3.28 -1.76 -21.53
CA GLU A 187 -3.86 -0.67 -22.32
C GLU A 187 -4.46 0.41 -21.41
N TYR A 188 -4.30 1.67 -21.77
CA TYR A 188 -4.92 2.82 -21.14
C TYR A 188 -5.13 3.94 -22.16
N ASP A 189 -5.97 4.93 -21.85
CA ASP A 189 -6.22 6.07 -22.71
C ASP A 189 -5.06 7.07 -22.62
N ILE A 190 -4.12 6.99 -23.56
CA ILE A 190 -2.89 7.79 -23.56
C ILE A 190 -3.19 9.29 -23.78
N GLU A 191 -4.24 9.63 -24.53
CA GLU A 191 -4.55 11.03 -24.90
C GLU A 191 -5.10 11.82 -23.70
N ASP A 192 -5.90 11.17 -22.85
CA ASP A 192 -6.53 11.78 -21.67
C ASP A 192 -5.77 11.48 -20.36
N HIS A 193 -4.57 10.87 -20.42
CA HIS A 193 -3.80 10.44 -19.26
C HIS A 193 -2.75 11.47 -18.84
N GLU A 194 -2.99 12.20 -17.74
CA GLU A 194 -2.09 13.26 -17.27
C GLU A 194 -0.95 12.76 -16.37
N PHE A 195 -0.98 11.50 -15.91
CA PHE A 195 0.10 10.90 -15.13
C PHE A 195 1.33 10.65 -16.00
N GLU A 196 2.51 10.76 -15.42
CA GLU A 196 3.71 10.21 -16.06
C GLU A 196 3.71 8.68 -15.94
N VAL A 197 3.97 7.98 -17.03
CA VAL A 197 4.00 6.52 -17.06
C VAL A 197 5.38 6.04 -17.44
N ILE A 198 5.98 5.18 -16.59
CA ILE A 198 7.15 4.38 -16.92
C ILE A 198 6.68 2.93 -17.13
N SER A 199 6.75 2.45 -18.38
CA SER A 199 6.33 1.09 -18.70
C SER A 199 7.20 0.03 -18.02
N ALA A 200 6.66 -1.19 -17.86
CA ALA A 200 7.44 -2.31 -17.32
C ALA A 200 8.72 -2.60 -18.11
N GLU A 201 8.67 -2.48 -19.45
CA GLU A 201 9.85 -2.60 -20.30
C GLU A 201 10.93 -1.58 -19.92
N ALA A 202 10.56 -0.29 -19.85
CA ALA A 202 11.48 0.77 -19.46
C ALA A 202 12.03 0.58 -18.04
N VAL A 203 11.19 0.17 -17.09
CA VAL A 203 11.62 -0.13 -15.71
C VAL A 203 12.66 -1.25 -15.72
N ASN A 204 12.45 -2.33 -16.46
CA ASN A 204 13.38 -3.47 -16.51
C ASN A 204 14.75 -3.10 -17.12
N ASP A 205 14.79 -2.15 -18.05
CA ASP A 205 16.01 -1.68 -18.70
C ASP A 205 16.75 -0.58 -17.91
N CYS A 206 16.06 0.20 -17.07
CA CYS A 206 16.65 1.28 -16.29
C CYS A 206 17.28 0.78 -14.98
N SER A 207 18.21 1.56 -14.41
CA SER A 207 18.65 1.34 -13.03
C SER A 207 17.61 1.86 -12.00
N ALA A 208 17.66 1.34 -10.77
CA ALA A 208 16.82 1.88 -9.69
C ALA A 208 17.10 3.37 -9.44
N ALA A 209 18.34 3.84 -9.64
CA ALA A 209 18.71 5.25 -9.51
C ALA A 209 18.02 6.14 -10.55
N ASP A 210 17.86 5.66 -11.79
CA ASP A 210 17.16 6.39 -12.85
C ASP A 210 15.67 6.54 -12.50
N ILE A 211 15.04 5.45 -12.04
CA ILE A 211 13.64 5.47 -11.61
C ILE A 211 13.44 6.44 -10.42
N VAL A 212 14.31 6.39 -9.41
CA VAL A 212 14.26 7.32 -8.26
C VAL A 212 14.44 8.77 -8.71
N SER A 213 15.30 9.03 -9.71
CA SER A 213 15.50 10.36 -10.28
C SER A 213 14.22 10.88 -10.96
N ALA A 214 13.58 10.05 -11.80
CA ALA A 214 12.32 10.39 -12.45
C ALA A 214 11.22 10.67 -11.42
N ILE A 215 11.07 9.81 -10.40
CA ILE A 215 10.12 10.04 -9.31
C ILE A 215 10.34 11.40 -8.66
N LYS A 216 11.58 11.70 -8.22
CA LYS A 216 11.89 12.98 -7.55
C LYS A 216 11.61 14.19 -8.43
N GLN A 217 11.92 14.10 -9.71
CA GLN A 217 11.64 15.16 -10.67
C GLN A 217 10.14 15.40 -10.83
N ARG A 218 9.35 14.33 -10.90
CA ARG A 218 7.91 14.40 -11.13
C ARG A 218 7.15 14.89 -9.91
N VAL A 219 7.40 14.34 -8.73
CA VAL A 219 6.66 14.69 -7.51
C VAL A 219 7.09 16.02 -6.88
N GLY A 220 8.34 16.45 -7.13
CA GLY A 220 8.86 17.70 -6.59
C GLY A 220 8.85 17.73 -5.05
N ALA A 221 8.25 18.77 -4.48
CA ALA A 221 8.15 18.98 -3.02
C ALA A 221 6.75 18.68 -2.46
N MET A 222 5.86 18.08 -3.25
CA MET A 222 4.51 17.75 -2.80
C MET A 222 4.52 16.64 -1.73
N PRO A 223 3.55 16.63 -0.81
CA PRO A 223 3.32 15.45 0.01
C PRO A 223 2.93 14.27 -0.88
N VAL A 224 3.49 13.10 -0.58
CA VAL A 224 3.40 11.91 -1.45
C VAL A 224 2.55 10.83 -0.81
N TYR A 225 1.64 10.25 -1.60
CA TYR A 225 1.04 8.96 -1.35
C TYR A 225 1.74 7.91 -2.22
N LEU A 226 2.29 6.86 -1.58
CA LEU A 226 2.90 5.75 -2.30
C LEU A 226 1.97 4.54 -2.21
N THR A 227 1.67 3.93 -3.35
CA THR A 227 0.94 2.67 -3.42
C THR A 227 1.69 1.66 -4.28
N PHE A 228 1.57 0.40 -3.90
CA PHE A 228 2.25 -0.71 -4.54
C PHE A 228 1.26 -1.85 -4.72
N ASP A 229 0.78 -2.05 -5.96
CA ASP A 229 0.09 -3.29 -6.31
C ASP A 229 1.11 -4.39 -6.57
N ILE A 230 0.86 -5.56 -5.99
CA ILE A 230 1.77 -6.69 -6.09
C ILE A 230 1.91 -7.19 -7.53
N ASP A 231 0.93 -6.90 -8.40
CA ASP A 231 0.99 -7.31 -9.79
C ASP A 231 1.93 -6.44 -10.65
N CYS A 232 2.54 -5.39 -10.09
CA CYS A 232 3.68 -4.73 -10.72
C CYS A 232 4.85 -5.73 -10.92
N LEU A 233 4.95 -6.74 -10.05
CA LEU A 233 5.88 -7.85 -10.21
C LEU A 233 5.38 -8.82 -11.30
N ASP A 234 6.33 -9.49 -11.94
CA ASP A 234 5.99 -10.56 -12.88
C ASP A 234 5.31 -11.73 -12.15
N PRO A 235 4.29 -12.39 -12.75
CA PRO A 235 3.64 -13.55 -12.16
C PRO A 235 4.56 -14.72 -11.79
N ALA A 236 5.79 -14.76 -12.32
CA ALA A 236 6.80 -15.74 -11.90
C ALA A 236 7.20 -15.53 -10.42
N TYR A 237 7.10 -14.30 -9.90
CA TYR A 237 7.40 -13.93 -8.51
C TYR A 237 6.15 -13.78 -7.65
N ALA A 238 5.08 -13.25 -8.22
CA ALA A 238 3.82 -12.94 -7.51
C ALA A 238 2.59 -13.55 -8.22
N PRO A 239 2.45 -14.89 -8.27
CA PRO A 239 1.35 -15.54 -9.00
C PRO A 239 -0.02 -15.42 -8.34
N GLY A 240 -0.05 -15.00 -7.07
CA GLY A 240 -1.27 -14.97 -6.23
C GLY A 240 -2.15 -13.73 -6.40
N THR A 241 -1.77 -12.78 -7.23
CA THR A 241 -2.58 -11.58 -7.49
C THR A 241 -3.87 -11.88 -8.26
N GLY A 242 -4.83 -10.96 -8.20
CA GLY A 242 -6.14 -11.08 -8.85
C GLY A 242 -6.07 -10.94 -10.38
N THR A 243 -5.23 -10.05 -10.88
CA THR A 243 -5.12 -9.63 -12.28
C THR A 243 -3.67 -9.67 -12.79
N PRO A 244 -3.02 -10.86 -12.80
CA PRO A 244 -1.62 -10.97 -13.18
C PRO A 244 -1.38 -10.64 -14.67
N VAL A 245 -0.33 -9.89 -14.95
CA VAL A 245 0.13 -9.57 -16.30
C VAL A 245 1.60 -9.96 -16.44
N VAL A 246 1.97 -10.65 -17.51
CA VAL A 246 3.36 -11.08 -17.78
C VAL A 246 4.24 -9.89 -18.17
N GLY A 247 5.57 -10.03 -18.00
CA GLY A 247 6.55 -9.00 -18.34
C GLY A 247 6.77 -7.95 -17.24
N GLY A 248 6.39 -8.26 -16.00
CA GLY A 248 6.57 -7.40 -14.84
C GLY A 248 8.00 -7.31 -14.31
N MET A 249 8.14 -6.59 -13.19
CA MET A 249 9.42 -6.45 -12.50
C MET A 249 9.83 -7.74 -11.79
N SER A 250 11.12 -7.96 -11.64
CA SER A 250 11.65 -8.98 -10.73
C SER A 250 11.69 -8.45 -9.27
N THR A 251 11.88 -9.36 -8.30
CA THR A 251 11.92 -8.99 -6.87
C THR A 251 13.20 -8.28 -6.43
N ASP A 252 14.24 -8.27 -7.26
CA ASP A 252 15.50 -7.57 -7.01
C ASP A 252 15.52 -6.15 -7.60
N LYS A 253 14.52 -5.79 -8.39
CA LYS A 253 14.37 -4.47 -8.99
C LYS A 253 13.78 -3.47 -8.00
#